data_5706bc9246feebea283fea83fdab0537
#
_entry.id   5706bc9246feebea283fea83fdab0537
#
_cell.length_a   1.000
_cell.length_b   1.000
_cell.length_c   1.000
_cell.angle_alpha   90.00
_cell.angle_beta   90.00
_cell.angle_gamma   90.00
#
_symmetry.space_group_name_H-M   'P 1'
#
loop_
_entity.id
_entity.type
_entity.pdbx_description
1 polymer ?
#
loop_
_entity_poly.entity_id
_entity_poly.type
_entity_poly.pdbx_seq_one_letter_code
_entity_poly.pdbx_strand_id
1 'polypeptide(L)'
;MNFLQAYHIYSSGNEAPAEFHQWGAFAALSACCGPRLWADFGGVGNIQPNLFILFVSPPGIKKSTAKDFARDLIRAAATPTAPIPIAPASTSKEAFIEYLADPKSPCQMAYKWEDKLRKYTKCSIFSNEFVNLVQVGGDPLAWIQILTDIYDPQPNYDVSTISRGAKNIPFPYITLLGCMTPELTKSLINENALSGGFSRRVIYIYAN
;
A
#
# COMPACT_ATOMS: atom_id res chain seq x y z
N MET A 1 -10.60 -25.57 2.86
CA MET A 1 -9.29 -24.87 2.74
C MET A 1 -9.57 -23.37 2.74
N ASN A 2 -8.96 -22.61 3.62
CA ASN A 2 -9.08 -21.14 3.62
C ASN A 2 -8.03 -20.48 2.69
N PHE A 3 -8.15 -19.17 2.47
CA PHE A 3 -7.25 -18.43 1.57
C PHE A 3 -5.77 -18.55 1.97
N LEU A 4 -5.43 -18.44 3.25
CA LEU A 4 -4.05 -18.50 3.70
C LEU A 4 -3.43 -19.88 3.46
N GLN A 5 -4.21 -20.95 3.67
CA GLN A 5 -3.79 -22.31 3.34
C GLN A 5 -3.58 -22.49 1.84
N ALA A 6 -4.48 -21.96 1.01
CA ALA A 6 -4.34 -22.01 -0.45
C ALA A 6 -3.12 -21.22 -0.93
N TYR A 7 -2.88 -20.03 -0.37
CA TYR A 7 -1.73 -19.22 -0.69
C TYR A 7 -0.41 -19.91 -0.28
N HIS A 8 -0.40 -20.56 0.89
CA HIS A 8 0.77 -21.32 1.32
C HIS A 8 1.10 -22.45 0.33
N ILE A 9 0.10 -23.20 -0.14
CA ILE A 9 0.29 -24.23 -1.17
C ILE A 9 0.78 -23.60 -2.49
N TYR A 10 0.19 -22.49 -2.91
CA TYR A 10 0.58 -21.77 -4.13
C TYR A 10 2.03 -21.27 -4.08
N SER A 11 2.50 -20.83 -2.93
CA SER A 11 3.86 -20.35 -2.73
C SER A 11 4.85 -21.44 -2.30
N SER A 12 4.39 -22.66 -2.03
CA SER A 12 5.25 -23.76 -1.60
C SER A 12 6.23 -24.13 -2.70
N GLY A 13 7.47 -24.45 -2.33
CA GLY A 13 8.57 -24.72 -3.26
C GLY A 13 9.30 -23.45 -3.74
N ASN A 14 8.90 -22.27 -3.32
CA ASN A 14 9.65 -21.04 -3.55
C ASN A 14 10.74 -20.84 -2.47
N GLU A 15 11.89 -20.30 -2.88
CA GLU A 15 13.04 -20.08 -1.99
C GLU A 15 12.89 -18.92 -1.00
N ALA A 16 11.85 -18.09 -1.15
CA ALA A 16 11.64 -16.96 -0.24
C ALA A 16 11.17 -17.45 1.14
N PRO A 17 11.56 -16.78 2.23
CA PRO A 17 11.12 -17.11 3.59
C PRO A 17 9.59 -17.21 3.71
N ALA A 18 9.14 -18.18 4.50
CA ALA A 18 7.71 -18.43 4.72
C ALA A 18 6.97 -17.21 5.29
N GLU A 19 7.64 -16.43 6.14
CA GLU A 19 7.12 -15.21 6.73
C GLU A 19 6.79 -14.16 5.67
N PHE A 20 7.64 -14.02 4.64
CA PHE A 20 7.37 -13.09 3.54
C PHE A 20 6.17 -13.54 2.71
N HIS A 21 6.03 -14.84 2.47
CA HIS A 21 4.84 -15.37 1.79
C HIS A 21 3.57 -15.18 2.62
N GLN A 22 3.62 -15.44 3.92
CA GLN A 22 2.48 -15.25 4.81
C GLN A 22 2.01 -13.79 4.81
N TRP A 23 2.94 -12.83 4.96
CA TRP A 23 2.60 -11.41 4.96
C TRP A 23 2.29 -10.88 3.55
N GLY A 24 2.83 -11.50 2.51
CA GLY A 24 2.39 -11.29 1.14
C GLY A 24 0.94 -11.67 0.91
N ALA A 25 0.48 -12.78 1.51
CA ALA A 25 -0.93 -13.18 1.48
C ALA A 25 -1.84 -12.15 2.17
N PHE A 26 -1.43 -11.61 3.33
CA PHE A 26 -2.17 -10.54 4.00
C PHE A 26 -2.19 -9.24 3.17
N ALA A 27 -1.08 -8.89 2.52
CA ALA A 27 -1.05 -7.74 1.60
C ALA A 27 -2.02 -7.94 0.42
N ALA A 28 -2.08 -9.15 -0.15
CA ALA A 28 -3.02 -9.48 -1.22
C ALA A 28 -4.47 -9.37 -0.75
N LEU A 29 -4.82 -9.88 0.44
CA LEU A 29 -6.15 -9.71 1.03
C LEU A 29 -6.48 -8.24 1.24
N SER A 30 -5.57 -7.47 1.83
CA SER A 30 -5.71 -6.03 2.02
C SER A 30 -5.98 -5.32 0.69
N ALA A 31 -5.21 -5.62 -0.36
CA ALA A 31 -5.40 -5.05 -1.69
C ALA A 31 -6.77 -5.41 -2.31
N CYS A 32 -7.30 -6.61 -2.04
CA CYS A 32 -8.63 -7.02 -2.50
C CYS A 32 -9.77 -6.34 -1.75
N CYS A 33 -9.56 -6.01 -0.47
CA CYS A 33 -10.54 -5.29 0.36
C CYS A 33 -10.83 -3.88 -0.20
N GLY A 34 -11.33 -3.03 0.57
CA GLY A 34 -11.60 -1.63 0.26
C GLY A 34 -12.28 -0.99 1.45
N PRO A 35 -12.63 0.27 1.39
CA PRO A 35 -13.17 1.00 2.53
C PRO A 35 -14.57 0.52 2.97
N ARG A 36 -15.16 -0.45 2.26
CA ARG A 36 -16.44 -1.07 2.65
C ARG A 36 -16.29 -2.09 3.79
N LEU A 37 -15.08 -2.56 4.02
CA LEU A 37 -14.75 -3.47 5.10
C LEU A 37 -14.02 -2.70 6.19
N TRP A 38 -14.54 -2.75 7.39
CA TRP A 38 -13.98 -2.08 8.57
C TRP A 38 -14.36 -2.84 9.83
N ALA A 39 -13.58 -2.66 10.86
CA ALA A 39 -13.89 -3.13 12.20
C ALA A 39 -14.14 -1.93 13.11
N ASP A 40 -15.21 -1.99 13.88
CA ASP A 40 -15.49 -0.98 14.90
C ASP A 40 -14.74 -1.31 16.20
N PHE A 41 -13.88 -0.40 16.61
CA PHE A 41 -13.12 -0.51 17.87
C PHE A 41 -13.66 0.47 18.93
N GLY A 42 -14.93 0.78 18.88
CA GLY A 42 -15.59 1.65 19.86
C GLY A 42 -15.03 3.07 19.85
N GLY A 43 -14.54 3.55 20.99
CA GLY A 43 -14.05 4.94 21.12
C GLY A 43 -12.82 5.29 20.25
N VAL A 44 -12.18 4.32 19.61
CA VAL A 44 -11.06 4.55 18.69
C VAL A 44 -11.54 4.81 17.26
N GLY A 45 -12.79 4.44 16.94
CA GLY A 45 -13.38 4.56 15.62
C GLY A 45 -13.17 3.33 14.72
N ASN A 46 -13.44 3.50 13.45
CA ASN A 46 -13.39 2.42 12.47
C ASN A 46 -11.95 2.20 11.98
N ILE A 47 -11.49 0.95 12.03
CA ILE A 47 -10.20 0.52 11.47
C ILE A 47 -10.46 -0.22 10.15
N GLN A 48 -9.76 0.18 9.10
CA GLN A 48 -9.80 -0.46 7.81
C GLN A 48 -8.68 -1.51 7.68
N PRO A 49 -8.85 -2.54 6.83
CA PRO A 49 -7.84 -3.59 6.62
C PRO A 49 -6.73 -3.17 5.64
N ASN A 50 -6.50 -1.88 5.45
CA ASN A 50 -5.37 -1.39 4.68
C ASN A 50 -4.07 -1.62 5.45
N LEU A 51 -3.09 -2.25 4.81
CA LEU A 51 -1.83 -2.63 5.44
C LEU A 51 -0.65 -1.95 4.74
N PHE A 52 0.27 -1.42 5.54
CA PHE A 52 1.60 -1.05 5.09
C PHE A 52 2.60 -2.06 5.63
N ILE A 53 3.25 -2.80 4.72
CA ILE A 53 4.17 -3.89 5.06
C ILE A 53 5.50 -3.65 4.36
N LEU A 54 6.59 -3.77 5.13
CA LEU A 54 7.94 -3.72 4.59
C LEU A 54 8.70 -5.01 4.91
N PHE A 55 9.12 -5.72 3.87
CA PHE A 55 10.02 -6.87 3.99
C PHE A 55 11.45 -6.38 4.13
N VAL A 56 12.08 -6.74 5.23
CA VAL A 56 13.43 -6.31 5.57
C VAL A 56 14.34 -7.54 5.70
N SER A 57 15.35 -7.64 4.84
CA SER A 57 16.39 -8.66 4.93
C SER A 57 17.60 -8.27 4.10
N PRO A 58 18.76 -8.93 4.31
CA PRO A 58 19.92 -8.76 3.45
C PRO A 58 19.60 -9.03 1.98
N PRO A 59 20.44 -8.56 1.04
CA PRO A 59 20.33 -8.95 -0.37
C PRO A 59 20.35 -10.48 -0.55
N GLY A 60 19.67 -10.99 -1.57
CA GLY A 60 19.65 -12.42 -1.90
C GLY A 60 18.52 -13.24 -1.27
N ILE A 61 17.84 -12.75 -0.23
CA ILE A 61 16.78 -13.47 0.51
C ILE A 61 15.41 -13.46 -0.21
N LYS A 62 15.39 -13.23 -1.50
CA LYS A 62 14.18 -13.35 -2.35
C LYS A 62 12.94 -12.55 -1.90
N LYS A 63 13.11 -11.41 -1.19
CA LYS A 63 12.02 -10.50 -0.80
C LYS A 63 11.10 -10.13 -1.95
N SER A 64 11.71 -9.67 -3.06
CA SER A 64 10.99 -9.26 -4.26
C SER A 64 10.19 -10.39 -4.88
N THR A 65 10.68 -11.62 -4.83
CA THR A 65 9.95 -12.79 -5.30
C THR A 65 8.67 -13.00 -4.51
N ALA A 66 8.72 -13.01 -3.16
CA ALA A 66 7.53 -13.15 -2.32
C ALA A 66 6.53 -12.00 -2.55
N LYS A 67 7.02 -10.76 -2.71
CA LYS A 67 6.19 -9.61 -3.07
C LYS A 67 5.54 -9.79 -4.45
N ASP A 68 6.27 -10.30 -5.43
CA ASP A 68 5.75 -10.50 -6.78
C ASP A 68 4.66 -11.59 -6.80
N PHE A 69 4.79 -12.65 -6.01
CA PHE A 69 3.71 -13.63 -5.83
C PHE A 69 2.39 -12.98 -5.39
N ALA A 70 2.44 -12.10 -4.39
CA ALA A 70 1.26 -11.37 -3.93
C ALA A 70 0.70 -10.44 -5.02
N ARG A 71 1.57 -9.67 -5.70
CA ARG A 71 1.18 -8.76 -6.78
C ARG A 71 0.53 -9.50 -7.95
N ASP A 72 1.13 -10.60 -8.39
CA ASP A 72 0.67 -11.33 -9.57
C ASP A 72 -0.64 -12.06 -9.28
N LEU A 73 -0.84 -12.53 -8.03
CA LEU A 73 -2.12 -13.07 -7.59
C LEU A 73 -3.26 -12.03 -7.69
N ILE A 74 -3.04 -10.81 -7.19
CA ILE A 74 -4.08 -9.78 -7.27
C ILE A 74 -4.33 -9.29 -8.70
N ARG A 75 -3.30 -9.30 -9.56
CA ARG A 75 -3.48 -9.03 -11.00
C ARG A 75 -4.34 -10.09 -11.67
N ALA A 76 -4.13 -11.36 -11.34
CA ALA A 76 -4.95 -12.45 -11.85
C ALA A 76 -6.38 -12.44 -11.30
N ALA A 77 -6.57 -11.95 -10.07
CA ALA A 77 -7.89 -11.84 -9.44
C ALA A 77 -8.69 -10.60 -9.89
N ALA A 78 -8.01 -9.57 -10.44
CA ALA A 78 -8.67 -8.35 -10.89
C ALA A 78 -9.57 -8.61 -12.11
N THR A 79 -10.76 -8.02 -12.09
CA THR A 79 -11.71 -8.07 -13.21
C THR A 79 -12.15 -6.66 -13.59
N PRO A 80 -12.73 -6.43 -14.77
CA PRO A 80 -13.29 -5.14 -15.13
C PRO A 80 -14.34 -4.60 -14.16
N THR A 81 -15.10 -5.49 -13.51
CA THR A 81 -16.13 -5.14 -12.51
C THR A 81 -15.61 -5.05 -11.09
N ALA A 82 -14.43 -5.62 -10.82
CA ALA A 82 -13.75 -5.58 -9.51
C ALA A 82 -12.25 -5.30 -9.73
N PRO A 83 -11.88 -4.08 -10.17
CA PRO A 83 -10.49 -3.75 -10.42
C PRO A 83 -9.70 -3.66 -9.10
N ILE A 84 -8.42 -4.03 -9.18
CA ILE A 84 -7.47 -3.89 -8.08
C ILE A 84 -6.29 -3.06 -8.60
N PRO A 85 -6.39 -1.72 -8.56
CA PRO A 85 -5.38 -0.85 -9.11
C PRO A 85 -4.04 -0.98 -8.41
N ILE A 86 -2.98 -1.01 -9.21
CA ILE A 86 -1.61 -1.04 -8.74
C ILE A 86 -0.92 0.23 -9.24
N ALA A 87 -0.28 0.94 -8.33
CA ALA A 87 0.51 2.13 -8.66
C ALA A 87 1.67 1.80 -9.59
N PRO A 88 2.10 2.74 -10.45
CA PRO A 88 3.34 2.59 -11.20
C PRO A 88 4.53 2.27 -10.29
N ALA A 89 5.46 1.45 -10.77
CA ALA A 89 6.61 1.00 -9.97
C ALA A 89 7.57 2.14 -9.59
N SER A 90 7.60 3.19 -10.39
CA SER A 90 8.38 4.42 -10.14
C SER A 90 7.50 5.62 -10.46
N THR A 91 7.31 6.50 -9.51
CA THR A 91 6.48 7.69 -9.66
C THR A 91 6.91 8.75 -8.64
N SER A 92 6.92 10.02 -9.02
CA SER A 92 7.08 11.10 -8.06
C SER A 92 5.81 11.25 -7.21
N LYS A 93 5.93 11.90 -6.05
CA LYS A 93 4.77 12.15 -5.18
C LYS A 93 3.66 12.92 -5.89
N GLU A 94 4.02 13.90 -6.72
CA GLU A 94 3.06 14.72 -7.47
C GLU A 94 2.33 13.89 -8.52
N ALA A 95 3.05 13.03 -9.25
CA ALA A 95 2.45 12.14 -10.23
C ALA A 95 1.57 11.08 -9.55
N PHE A 96 1.93 10.62 -8.36
CA PHE A 96 1.11 9.70 -7.57
C PHE A 96 -0.18 10.37 -7.10
N ILE A 97 -0.11 11.60 -6.58
CA ILE A 97 -1.30 12.38 -6.20
C ILE A 97 -2.21 12.58 -7.41
N GLU A 98 -1.63 12.95 -8.57
CA GLU A 98 -2.40 13.11 -9.82
C GLU A 98 -3.07 11.81 -10.22
N TYR A 99 -2.34 10.69 -10.17
CA TYR A 99 -2.87 9.36 -10.46
C TYR A 99 -4.01 8.96 -9.53
N LEU A 100 -3.93 9.30 -8.24
CA LEU A 100 -5.01 9.04 -7.29
C LEU A 100 -6.22 9.96 -7.49
N ALA A 101 -6.00 11.23 -7.84
CA ALA A 101 -7.05 12.26 -7.93
C ALA A 101 -7.74 12.32 -9.29
N ASP A 102 -7.13 11.82 -10.37
CA ASP A 102 -7.71 11.87 -11.73
C ASP A 102 -9.03 11.09 -11.77
N PRO A 103 -10.16 11.71 -12.11
CA PRO A 103 -11.46 11.04 -12.24
C PRO A 103 -11.48 9.87 -13.23
N LYS A 104 -10.54 9.84 -14.19
CA LYS A 104 -10.37 8.75 -15.17
C LYS A 104 -9.42 7.65 -14.69
N SER A 105 -8.78 7.84 -13.56
CA SER A 105 -7.87 6.84 -13.01
C SER A 105 -8.62 5.57 -12.63
N PRO A 106 -8.03 4.38 -12.83
CA PRO A 106 -8.58 3.13 -12.34
C PRO A 106 -8.68 3.09 -10.83
N CYS A 107 -8.00 3.99 -10.11
CA CYS A 107 -8.08 4.12 -8.66
C CYS A 107 -9.41 4.70 -8.18
N GLN A 108 -10.09 5.48 -9.03
CA GLN A 108 -11.36 6.13 -8.68
C GLN A 108 -12.51 5.14 -8.80
N MET A 109 -13.17 4.86 -7.71
CA MET A 109 -14.24 3.88 -7.60
C MET A 109 -15.46 4.45 -6.91
N ALA A 110 -16.57 3.73 -7.05
CA ALA A 110 -17.80 4.08 -6.34
C ALA A 110 -18.58 2.81 -5.96
N TYR A 111 -19.33 2.89 -4.88
CA TYR A 111 -20.28 1.87 -4.48
C TYR A 111 -21.57 2.50 -3.97
N LYS A 112 -22.66 1.76 -4.06
CA LYS A 112 -23.95 2.18 -3.53
C LYS A 112 -24.09 1.71 -2.08
N TRP A 113 -24.42 2.62 -1.17
CA TRP A 113 -24.69 2.35 0.24
C TRP A 113 -25.88 3.18 0.68
N GLU A 114 -26.93 2.57 1.21
CA GLU A 114 -28.16 3.25 1.63
C GLU A 114 -28.69 4.23 0.58
N ASP A 115 -28.80 3.75 -0.67
CA ASP A 115 -29.23 4.53 -1.85
C ASP A 115 -28.35 5.74 -2.22
N LYS A 116 -27.22 5.95 -1.55
CA LYS A 116 -26.25 7.00 -1.86
C LYS A 116 -25.05 6.41 -2.57
N LEU A 117 -24.62 7.09 -3.64
CA LEU A 117 -23.37 6.75 -4.31
C LEU A 117 -22.18 7.33 -3.49
N ARG A 118 -21.31 6.45 -3.01
CA ARG A 118 -20.11 6.83 -2.28
C ARG A 118 -18.89 6.61 -3.15
N LYS A 119 -18.12 7.67 -3.36
CA LYS A 119 -16.85 7.61 -4.09
C LYS A 119 -15.71 7.27 -3.12
N TYR A 120 -14.72 6.56 -3.63
CA TYR A 120 -13.50 6.26 -2.89
C TYR A 120 -12.33 6.05 -3.85
N THR A 121 -11.14 6.19 -3.35
CA THR A 121 -9.90 5.96 -4.10
C THR A 121 -9.20 4.75 -3.53
N LYS A 122 -8.94 3.74 -4.37
CA LYS A 122 -8.25 2.51 -3.97
C LYS A 122 -7.00 2.32 -4.80
N CYS A 123 -5.86 2.05 -4.15
CA CYS A 123 -4.61 1.77 -4.84
C CYS A 123 -3.70 0.86 -4.02
N SER A 124 -2.95 0.00 -4.70
CA SER A 124 -1.94 -0.85 -4.08
C SER A 124 -0.55 -0.49 -4.60
N ILE A 125 0.40 -0.35 -3.71
CA ILE A 125 1.79 -0.03 -4.01
C ILE A 125 2.64 -1.28 -3.78
N PHE A 126 3.36 -1.75 -4.81
CA PHE A 126 4.33 -2.84 -4.73
C PHE A 126 5.71 -2.33 -5.14
N SER A 127 6.62 -2.21 -4.18
CA SER A 127 7.95 -1.65 -4.42
C SER A 127 9.05 -2.69 -4.19
N ASN A 128 9.96 -2.85 -5.17
CA ASN A 128 11.15 -3.70 -5.03
C ASN A 128 12.17 -3.09 -4.05
N GLU A 129 12.26 -1.76 -4.03
CA GLU A 129 13.12 -0.98 -3.16
C GLU A 129 12.32 0.23 -2.68
N PHE A 130 11.81 0.15 -1.45
CA PHE A 130 10.96 1.21 -0.89
C PHE A 130 11.69 2.56 -0.82
N VAL A 131 12.99 2.52 -0.52
CA VAL A 131 13.82 3.73 -0.47
C VAL A 131 13.84 4.43 -1.83
N ASN A 132 14.00 3.67 -2.91
CA ASN A 132 14.00 4.25 -4.27
C ASN A 132 12.64 4.88 -4.60
N LEU A 133 11.54 4.27 -4.16
CA LEU A 133 10.20 4.85 -4.36
C LEU A 133 10.09 6.23 -3.71
N VAL A 134 10.48 6.34 -2.45
CA VAL A 134 10.33 7.62 -1.71
C VAL A 134 11.37 8.68 -2.10
N GLN A 135 12.49 8.27 -2.68
CA GLN A 135 13.52 9.20 -3.16
C GLN A 135 13.22 9.80 -4.55
N VAL A 136 12.25 9.24 -5.28
CA VAL A 136 11.84 9.83 -6.57
C VAL A 136 11.29 11.24 -6.36
N GLY A 137 11.91 12.21 -7.03
CA GLY A 137 11.57 13.63 -6.87
C GLY A 137 12.40 14.37 -5.82
N GLY A 138 13.34 13.69 -5.13
CA GLY A 138 14.34 14.31 -4.25
C GLY A 138 13.83 14.74 -2.87
N ASP A 139 12.59 14.36 -2.49
CA ASP A 139 12.02 14.69 -1.18
C ASP A 139 11.36 13.46 -0.54
N PRO A 140 12.15 12.57 0.11
CA PRO A 140 11.66 11.40 0.78
C PRO A 140 10.68 11.70 1.91
N LEU A 141 10.90 12.80 2.65
CA LEU A 141 10.04 13.19 3.76
C LEU A 141 8.63 13.52 3.29
N ALA A 142 8.49 14.23 2.19
CA ALA A 142 7.17 14.55 1.65
C ALA A 142 6.43 13.34 1.12
N TRP A 143 7.11 12.32 0.57
CA TRP A 143 6.51 11.04 0.22
C TRP A 143 5.98 10.30 1.45
N ILE A 144 6.80 10.21 2.49
CA ILE A 144 6.45 9.54 3.75
C ILE A 144 5.29 10.27 4.44
N GLN A 145 5.27 11.61 4.39
CA GLN A 145 4.17 12.40 4.93
C GLN A 145 2.84 12.06 4.23
N ILE A 146 2.82 12.04 2.90
CA ILE A 146 1.61 11.67 2.15
C ILE A 146 1.14 10.27 2.51
N LEU A 147 2.02 9.27 2.53
CA LEU A 147 1.66 7.91 2.92
C LEU A 147 1.10 7.86 4.35
N THR A 148 1.66 8.64 5.25
CA THR A 148 1.18 8.77 6.64
C THR A 148 -0.22 9.35 6.69
N ASP A 149 -0.45 10.43 5.95
CA ASP A 149 -1.71 11.18 5.96
C ASP A 149 -2.87 10.38 5.35
N ILE A 150 -2.60 9.60 4.27
CA ILE A 150 -3.62 8.80 3.58
C ILE A 150 -3.83 7.40 4.18
N TYR A 151 -3.12 7.05 5.25
CA TYR A 151 -3.26 5.74 5.89
C TYR A 151 -4.56 5.62 6.68
N ASP A 152 -4.86 6.63 7.49
CA ASP A 152 -6.03 6.62 8.35
C ASP A 152 -7.30 6.92 7.57
N PRO A 153 -8.44 6.29 7.92
CA PRO A 153 -9.72 6.55 7.27
C PRO A 153 -10.12 8.02 7.36
N GLN A 154 -10.38 8.65 6.22
CA GLN A 154 -10.82 10.04 6.14
C GLN A 154 -11.76 10.26 4.95
N PRO A 155 -12.74 11.17 5.03
CA PRO A 155 -13.69 11.39 3.95
C PRO A 155 -13.04 11.89 2.66
N ASN A 156 -12.02 12.74 2.79
CA ASN A 156 -11.26 13.31 1.67
C ASN A 156 -9.84 13.60 2.11
N TYR A 157 -8.92 13.48 1.18
CA TYR A 157 -7.56 14.02 1.30
C TYR A 157 -7.39 15.11 0.26
N ASP A 158 -7.33 16.35 0.71
CA ASP A 158 -7.22 17.52 -0.13
C ASP A 158 -5.77 17.99 -0.20
N VAL A 159 -5.24 18.12 -1.41
CA VAL A 159 -3.89 18.64 -1.67
C VAL A 159 -4.00 19.85 -2.57
N SER A 160 -3.37 20.94 -2.19
CA SER A 160 -3.29 22.14 -3.00
C SER A 160 -1.84 22.54 -3.23
N THR A 161 -1.48 22.80 -4.47
CA THR A 161 -0.18 23.36 -4.86
C THR A 161 -0.38 24.54 -5.78
N ILE A 162 0.53 25.53 -5.69
CA ILE A 162 0.46 26.76 -6.50
C ILE A 162 0.47 26.43 -7.99
N SER A 163 1.25 25.42 -8.40
CA SER A 163 1.45 25.07 -9.82
C SER A 163 0.36 24.17 -10.41
N ARG A 164 -0.35 23.36 -9.58
CA ARG A 164 -1.28 22.33 -10.05
C ARG A 164 -2.71 22.47 -9.52
N GLY A 165 -2.95 23.50 -8.69
CA GLY A 165 -4.25 23.76 -8.10
C GLY A 165 -4.65 22.76 -7.02
N ALA A 166 -5.93 22.75 -6.68
CA ALA A 166 -6.49 21.84 -5.67
C ALA A 166 -6.81 20.47 -6.27
N LYS A 167 -6.44 19.40 -5.57
CA LYS A 167 -6.76 18.01 -5.89
C LYS A 167 -7.48 17.39 -4.72
N ASN A 168 -8.52 16.64 -4.99
CA ASN A 168 -9.30 15.91 -3.99
C ASN A 168 -9.17 14.40 -4.24
N ILE A 169 -8.81 13.66 -3.21
CA ILE A 169 -8.75 12.20 -3.22
C ILE A 169 -9.83 11.70 -2.28
N PRO A 170 -10.98 11.26 -2.80
CA PRO A 170 -12.10 10.84 -1.97
C PRO A 170 -11.76 9.52 -1.27
N PHE A 171 -11.97 9.47 0.01
CA PHE A 171 -11.87 8.30 0.88
C PHE A 171 -10.71 7.36 0.52
N PRO A 172 -9.44 7.80 0.70
CA PRO A 172 -8.27 7.04 0.28
C PRO A 172 -8.16 5.70 1.01
N TYR A 173 -7.92 4.62 0.26
CA TYR A 173 -7.65 3.27 0.75
C TYR A 173 -6.41 2.75 0.05
N ILE A 174 -5.29 2.80 0.72
CA ILE A 174 -3.99 2.46 0.14
C ILE A 174 -3.38 1.26 0.86
N THR A 175 -2.92 0.28 0.10
CA THR A 175 -2.12 -0.86 0.59
C THR A 175 -0.69 -0.71 0.08
N LEU A 176 0.28 -0.96 0.95
CA LEU A 176 1.71 -0.93 0.60
C LEU A 176 2.37 -2.26 0.95
N LEU A 177 3.06 -2.85 -0.01
CA LEU A 177 4.03 -3.92 0.20
C LEU A 177 5.35 -3.55 -0.46
N GLY A 178 6.34 -3.25 0.35
CA GLY A 178 7.68 -2.85 -0.10
C GLY A 178 8.77 -3.77 0.41
N CYS A 179 9.92 -3.73 -0.26
CA CYS A 179 11.14 -4.42 0.16
C CYS A 179 12.21 -3.39 0.50
N MET A 180 13.08 -3.70 1.45
CA MET A 180 14.24 -2.89 1.77
C MET A 180 15.34 -3.73 2.46
N THR A 181 16.55 -3.20 2.50
CA THR A 181 17.64 -3.80 3.25
C THR A 181 17.77 -3.18 4.65
N PRO A 182 18.38 -3.88 5.62
CA PRO A 182 18.59 -3.31 6.97
C PRO A 182 19.40 -2.02 6.97
N GLU A 183 20.38 -1.89 6.07
CA GLU A 183 21.22 -0.69 5.93
C GLU A 183 20.38 0.52 5.51
N LEU A 184 19.51 0.33 4.50
CA LEU A 184 18.63 1.37 4.02
C LEU A 184 17.54 1.74 5.05
N THR A 185 17.10 0.76 5.84
CA THR A 185 16.19 1.01 6.97
C THR A 185 16.86 1.94 7.99
N LYS A 186 18.12 1.68 8.32
CA LYS A 186 18.89 2.54 9.26
C LYS A 186 19.09 3.95 8.73
N SER A 187 19.38 4.12 7.45
CA SER A 187 19.54 5.46 6.85
C SER A 187 18.26 6.27 6.93
N LEU A 188 17.13 5.70 6.57
CA LEU A 188 15.83 6.38 6.67
C LEU A 188 15.43 6.71 8.11
N ILE A 189 15.75 5.84 9.08
CA ILE A 189 15.51 6.10 10.51
C ILE A 189 16.39 7.26 10.99
N ASN A 190 17.67 7.30 10.60
CA ASN A 190 18.60 8.35 10.97
C ASN A 190 18.21 9.72 10.37
N GLU A 191 17.54 9.73 9.24
CA GLU A 191 17.03 10.94 8.59
C GLU A 191 15.71 11.45 9.20
N ASN A 192 15.27 10.89 10.34
CA ASN A 192 13.97 11.16 10.95
C ASN A 192 12.75 10.84 10.05
N ALA A 193 12.97 10.29 8.88
CA ALA A 193 11.90 9.96 7.94
C ALA A 193 10.98 8.87 8.47
N LEU A 194 11.52 7.89 9.19
CA LEU A 194 10.76 6.79 9.79
C LEU A 194 10.46 6.97 11.29
N SER A 195 11.03 7.97 11.95
CA SER A 195 10.84 8.19 13.40
C SER A 195 9.47 8.73 13.79
N GLY A 196 8.68 9.19 12.81
CA GLY A 196 7.38 9.80 13.00
C GLY A 196 6.20 8.84 12.91
N GLY A 197 5.05 9.37 12.55
CA GLY A 197 3.78 8.66 12.43
C GLY A 197 3.77 7.50 11.43
N PHE A 198 4.62 7.53 10.40
CA PHE A 198 4.73 6.48 9.40
C PHE A 198 5.15 5.14 10.01
N SER A 199 6.21 5.14 10.81
CA SER A 199 6.74 3.90 11.41
C SER A 199 5.72 3.16 12.29
N ARG A 200 4.78 3.89 12.90
CA ARG A 200 3.69 3.32 13.71
C ARG A 200 2.60 2.64 12.88
N ARG A 201 2.56 2.91 11.57
CA ARG A 201 1.58 2.39 10.62
C ARG A 201 2.13 1.24 9.78
N VAL A 202 3.44 0.96 9.89
CA VAL A 202 4.13 -0.05 9.10
C VAL A 202 4.41 -1.30 9.91
N ILE A 203 4.14 -2.45 9.31
CA ILE A 203 4.51 -3.76 9.81
C ILE A 203 5.84 -4.15 9.16
N TYR A 204 6.88 -4.24 9.96
CA TYR A 204 8.21 -4.66 9.50
C TYR A 204 8.36 -6.16 9.66
N ILE A 205 8.60 -6.88 8.57
CA ILE A 205 8.81 -8.32 8.56
C ILE A 205 10.27 -8.59 8.27
N TYR A 206 10.95 -9.20 9.23
CA TYR A 206 12.36 -9.55 9.12
C TYR A 206 12.53 -11.04 8.87
N ALA A 207 13.42 -11.39 7.92
CA ALA A 207 13.91 -12.74 7.71
C ALA A 207 15.39 -12.72 7.32
N ASN A 208 16.12 -13.77 7.67
CA ASN A 208 17.56 -13.96 7.42
C ASN A 208 17.78 -15.15 6.48
#